data_35721e2d060d000a9b986db863194956
#
_entry.id   35721e2d060d000a9b986db863194956
#
_cell.length_a   1.000
_cell.length_b   1.000
_cell.length_c   1.000
_cell.angle_alpha   90.00
_cell.angle_beta   90.00
_cell.angle_gamma   90.00
#
_symmetry.space_group_name_H-M   'P 1'
#
loop_
_entity.id
_entity.type
_entity.pdbx_description
1 polymer ?
#
loop_
_entity_poly.entity_id
_entity_poly.type
_entity_poly.pdbx_seq_one_letter_code
_entity_poly.pdbx_strand_id
1 'polypeptide(L)'
;MVIYLIAVNWGHTGWLPEADEERDWMDQILKKTIEYQQSGGHYDMSVQVTIPNEWEKLAPVNVGVTAGIETTKISPEWVEKSMIMDRIVITSNHSKDVFEKTTYHAKNNETGEEIKDFKCTTPIEAIGYPVKTFE
;
A
#
# COMPACT_ATOMS: atom_id res chain seq x y z
N MET A 1 12.46 14.72 -9.28
CA MET A 1 11.28 13.83 -9.06
C MET A 1 10.04 14.67 -8.83
N VAL A 2 8.97 14.36 -9.51
CA VAL A 2 7.69 15.05 -9.33
C VAL A 2 6.75 14.13 -8.55
N ILE A 3 6.16 14.65 -7.47
CA ILE A 3 5.30 13.90 -6.56
C ILE A 3 3.85 14.37 -6.75
N TYR A 4 2.95 13.40 -6.88
CA TYR A 4 1.50 13.60 -6.88
C TYR A 4 0.90 12.87 -5.68
N LEU A 5 -0.17 13.41 -5.13
CA LEU A 5 -0.82 12.87 -3.95
C LEU A 5 -2.28 12.53 -4.29
N ILE A 6 -2.66 11.28 -4.08
CA ILE A 6 -4.04 10.82 -4.24
C ILE A 6 -4.60 10.52 -2.86
N ALA A 7 -5.67 11.21 -2.50
CA ALA A 7 -6.37 10.97 -1.25
C ALA A 7 -7.25 9.72 -1.37
N VAL A 8 -7.12 8.83 -0.40
CA VAL A 8 -8.04 7.70 -0.23
C VAL A 8 -9.21 8.11 0.66
N ASN A 9 -10.19 7.24 0.85
CA ASN A 9 -11.30 7.52 1.73
C ASN A 9 -10.84 7.58 3.20
N TRP A 10 -10.93 8.76 3.79
CA TRP A 10 -10.51 9.01 5.17
C TRP A 10 -11.53 8.60 6.23
N GLY A 11 -12.78 8.32 5.83
CA GLY A 11 -13.85 8.10 6.78
C GLY A 11 -14.17 9.36 7.58
N HIS A 12 -14.36 9.21 8.89
CA HIS A 12 -14.67 10.31 9.82
C HIS A 12 -13.47 10.71 10.69
N THR A 13 -12.24 10.32 10.30
CA THR A 13 -11.05 10.70 11.07
C THR A 13 -10.72 12.17 10.88
N GLY A 14 -10.39 12.86 11.98
CA GLY A 14 -9.85 14.21 11.94
C GLY A 14 -8.49 14.19 11.26
N TRP A 15 -8.34 15.00 10.22
CA TRP A 15 -7.11 15.08 9.46
C TRP A 15 -6.60 16.51 9.49
N LEU A 16 -5.40 16.72 10.00
CA LEU A 16 -4.71 18.01 10.05
C LEU A 16 -5.71 19.18 10.23
N PRO A 17 -6.35 19.33 11.41
CA PRO A 17 -7.40 20.33 11.60
C PRO A 17 -6.89 21.77 11.51
N GLU A 18 -5.59 21.98 11.67
CA GLU A 18 -4.96 23.28 11.63
C GLU A 18 -4.34 23.54 10.25
N ALA A 19 -4.54 24.76 9.74
CA ALA A 19 -3.89 25.21 8.53
C ALA A 19 -2.44 25.63 8.87
N ASP A 20 -1.50 24.72 8.67
CA ASP A 20 -0.08 24.96 8.81
C ASP A 20 0.65 24.80 7.46
N GLU A 21 1.97 24.93 7.47
CA GLU A 21 2.79 24.83 6.26
C GLU A 21 2.70 23.43 5.62
N GLU A 22 2.60 22.37 6.41
CA GLU A 22 2.47 21.00 5.92
C GLU A 22 1.15 20.80 5.19
N ARG A 23 0.05 21.33 5.73
CA ARG A 23 -1.25 21.26 5.10
C ARG A 23 -1.29 22.06 3.79
N ASP A 24 -0.75 23.28 3.79
CA ASP A 24 -0.68 24.10 2.58
C ASP A 24 0.11 23.39 1.48
N TRP A 25 1.22 22.76 1.82
CA TRP A 25 2.00 21.97 0.89
C TRP A 25 1.20 20.77 0.33
N MET A 26 0.47 20.06 1.17
CA MET A 26 -0.37 18.93 0.76
C MET A 26 -1.52 19.39 -0.16
N ASP A 27 -2.18 20.49 0.18
CA ASP A 27 -3.26 21.07 -0.63
C ASP A 27 -2.78 21.46 -2.03
N GLN A 28 -1.59 22.05 -2.12
CA GLN A 28 -0.97 22.37 -3.41
C GLN A 28 -0.68 21.13 -4.25
N ILE A 29 -0.18 20.06 -3.64
CA ILE A 29 0.10 18.80 -4.33
C ILE A 29 -1.20 18.13 -4.78
N LEU A 30 -2.23 18.13 -3.95
CA LEU A 30 -3.55 17.58 -4.32
C LEU A 30 -4.14 18.32 -5.53
N LYS A 31 -4.07 19.64 -5.54
CA LYS A 31 -4.52 20.46 -6.67
C LYS A 31 -3.73 20.14 -7.95
N LYS A 32 -2.42 20.08 -7.84
CA LYS A 32 -1.54 19.71 -8.95
C LYS A 32 -1.84 18.29 -9.49
N THR A 33 -2.16 17.35 -8.60
CA THR A 33 -2.54 15.99 -8.97
C THR A 33 -3.82 15.97 -9.79
N ILE A 34 -4.85 16.71 -9.37
CA ILE A 34 -6.12 16.83 -10.09
C ILE A 34 -5.90 17.41 -11.50
N GLU A 35 -5.13 18.48 -11.60
CA GLU A 35 -4.79 19.10 -12.89
C GLU A 35 -4.05 18.12 -13.80
N TYR A 36 -3.10 17.36 -13.27
CA TYR A 36 -2.36 16.35 -14.02
C TYR A 36 -3.24 15.20 -14.51
N GLN A 37 -4.15 14.70 -13.67
CA GLN A 37 -5.11 13.66 -14.07
C GLN A 37 -6.06 14.16 -15.16
N GLN A 38 -6.53 15.39 -15.08
CA GLN A 38 -7.41 15.99 -16.10
C GLN A 38 -6.71 16.17 -17.45
N SER A 39 -5.38 16.33 -17.43
CA SER A 39 -4.58 16.40 -18.66
C SER A 39 -4.24 15.03 -19.28
N GLY A 40 -4.69 13.93 -18.66
CA GLY A 40 -4.40 12.58 -19.11
C GLY A 40 -3.02 12.06 -18.71
N GLY A 41 -2.44 12.60 -17.66
CA GLY A 41 -1.12 12.21 -17.18
C GLY A 41 -1.04 10.77 -16.68
N HIS A 42 0.13 10.17 -16.80
CA HIS A 42 0.44 8.83 -16.31
C HIS A 42 1.52 8.87 -15.24
N TYR A 43 1.46 7.94 -14.29
CA TYR A 43 2.44 7.82 -13.21
C TYR A 43 3.48 6.76 -13.54
N ASP A 44 4.73 6.98 -13.14
CA ASP A 44 5.82 6.02 -13.29
C ASP A 44 5.87 5.00 -12.16
N MET A 45 5.53 5.44 -10.94
CA MET A 45 5.53 4.63 -9.74
C MET A 45 4.43 5.09 -8.79
N SER A 46 3.78 4.15 -8.14
CA SER A 46 2.85 4.42 -7.05
C SER A 46 3.39 3.92 -5.71
N VAL A 47 3.14 4.67 -4.65
CA VAL A 47 3.37 4.25 -3.26
C VAL A 47 2.02 4.36 -2.54
N GLN A 48 1.48 3.24 -2.09
CA GLN A 48 0.14 3.17 -1.52
C GLN A 48 0.22 2.80 -0.05
N VAL A 49 -0.09 3.76 0.82
CA VAL A 49 -0.05 3.61 2.28
C VAL A 49 -1.47 3.34 2.77
N THR A 50 -1.90 2.09 2.68
CA THR A 50 -3.24 1.64 3.05
C THR A 50 -3.22 0.18 3.50
N ILE A 51 -4.37 -0.34 3.90
CA ILE A 51 -4.53 -1.78 4.11
C ILE A 51 -4.46 -2.52 2.76
N PRO A 52 -3.94 -3.75 2.73
CA PRO A 52 -3.69 -4.46 1.46
C PRO A 52 -4.90 -4.66 0.56
N ASN A 53 -6.10 -4.80 1.09
CA ASN A 53 -7.30 -4.95 0.24
C ASN A 53 -7.64 -3.70 -0.57
N GLU A 54 -7.07 -2.55 -0.27
CA GLU A 54 -7.22 -1.32 -1.05
C GLU A 54 -6.12 -1.12 -2.10
N TRP A 55 -5.12 -1.98 -2.14
CA TRP A 55 -4.04 -1.87 -3.12
C TRP A 55 -4.52 -2.13 -4.54
N GLU A 56 -4.08 -1.28 -5.45
CA GLU A 56 -4.41 -1.36 -6.88
C GLU A 56 -3.16 -1.16 -7.74
N LYS A 57 -3.22 -1.66 -8.95
CA LYS A 57 -2.15 -1.44 -9.92
C LYS A 57 -2.36 -0.10 -10.63
N LEU A 58 -1.76 0.95 -10.09
CA LEU A 58 -1.92 2.34 -10.54
C LEU A 58 -0.81 2.83 -11.49
N ALA A 59 0.31 2.15 -11.52
CA ALA A 59 1.49 2.53 -12.29
C ALA A 59 2.24 1.30 -12.78
N PRO A 60 3.27 1.43 -13.64
CA PRO A 60 4.14 0.31 -13.99
C PRO A 60 4.87 -0.30 -12.80
N VAL A 61 5.21 0.52 -11.81
CA VAL A 61 5.83 0.07 -10.55
C VAL A 61 4.92 0.48 -9.40
N ASN A 62 4.54 -0.48 -8.55
CA ASN A 62 3.66 -0.23 -7.42
C ASN A 62 4.30 -0.74 -6.13
N VAL A 63 4.34 0.12 -5.12
CA VAL A 63 4.84 -0.19 -3.78
C VAL A 63 3.70 -0.08 -2.79
N GLY A 64 3.42 -1.17 -2.08
CA GLY A 64 2.45 -1.19 -1.00
C GLY A 64 3.13 -0.96 0.34
N VAL A 65 2.61 -0.05 1.14
CA VAL A 65 3.07 0.22 2.50
C VAL A 65 1.92 -0.04 3.46
N THR A 66 2.14 -0.91 4.43
CA THR A 66 1.13 -1.25 5.42
C THR A 66 1.73 -1.46 6.80
N ALA A 67 0.95 -1.20 7.83
CA ALA A 67 1.34 -1.50 9.20
C ALA A 67 1.37 -3.01 9.49
N GLY A 68 0.68 -3.79 8.68
CA GLY A 68 0.55 -5.22 8.87
C GLY A 68 -0.54 -5.57 9.89
N ILE A 69 -0.41 -6.72 10.50
CA ILE A 69 -1.42 -7.28 11.39
C ILE A 69 -0.76 -7.89 12.61
N GLU A 70 -1.40 -7.81 13.76
CA GLU A 70 -0.92 -8.37 15.01
C GLU A 70 -1.21 -9.87 15.17
N THR A 71 -1.96 -10.46 14.25
CA THR A 71 -2.26 -11.88 14.23
C THR A 71 -1.12 -12.70 13.62
N THR A 72 -1.25 -14.01 13.62
CA THR A 72 -0.22 -14.93 13.08
C THR A 72 -0.44 -15.30 11.62
N LYS A 73 -1.52 -14.82 11.02
CA LYS A 73 -1.89 -15.15 9.63
C LYS A 73 -2.67 -14.03 8.98
N ILE A 74 -2.29 -13.65 7.77
CA ILE A 74 -3.03 -12.65 6.97
C ILE A 74 -4.17 -13.33 6.20
N SER A 75 -5.18 -12.53 5.77
CA SER A 75 -6.28 -13.05 4.98
C SER A 75 -5.84 -13.46 3.56
N PRO A 76 -6.56 -14.39 2.91
CA PRO A 76 -6.26 -14.75 1.51
C PRO A 76 -6.31 -13.55 0.57
N GLU A 77 -7.23 -12.62 0.81
CA GLU A 77 -7.36 -11.39 0.03
C GLU A 77 -6.09 -10.54 0.09
N TRP A 78 -5.47 -10.45 1.27
CA TRP A 78 -4.21 -9.73 1.44
C TRP A 78 -3.07 -10.39 0.68
N VAL A 79 -3.03 -11.73 0.65
CA VAL A 79 -2.05 -12.46 -0.15
C VAL A 79 -2.24 -12.18 -1.63
N GLU A 80 -3.47 -12.21 -2.11
CA GLU A 80 -3.81 -11.90 -3.50
C GLU A 80 -3.39 -10.48 -3.88
N LYS A 81 -3.77 -9.50 -3.07
CA LYS A 81 -3.42 -8.09 -3.30
C LYS A 81 -1.92 -7.82 -3.21
N SER A 82 -1.20 -8.54 -2.36
CA SER A 82 0.25 -8.40 -2.27
C SER A 82 0.97 -8.78 -3.57
N MET A 83 0.39 -9.69 -4.34
CA MET A 83 0.98 -10.16 -5.59
C MET A 83 0.92 -9.13 -6.73
N ILE A 84 0.06 -8.12 -6.65
CA ILE A 84 0.00 -7.01 -7.63
C ILE A 84 1.04 -5.92 -7.35
N MET A 85 1.67 -5.95 -6.19
CA MET A 85 2.73 -5.01 -5.82
C MET A 85 4.10 -5.52 -6.28
N ASP A 86 4.96 -4.61 -6.69
CA ASP A 86 6.35 -4.92 -7.04
C ASP A 86 7.22 -5.02 -5.80
N ARG A 87 6.86 -4.30 -4.76
CA ARG A 87 7.52 -4.34 -3.46
C ARG A 87 6.53 -3.95 -2.35
N ILE A 88 6.75 -4.51 -1.16
CA ILE A 88 5.94 -4.21 0.01
C ILE A 88 6.87 -3.70 1.11
N VAL A 89 6.46 -2.61 1.75
CA VAL A 89 7.09 -2.07 2.96
C VAL A 89 6.16 -2.30 4.13
N ILE A 90 6.69 -2.89 5.18
CA ILE A 90 5.94 -3.19 6.40
C ILE A 90 6.69 -2.68 7.62
N THR A 91 5.99 -2.36 8.70
CA THR A 91 6.57 -1.59 9.80
C THR A 91 7.31 -2.42 10.84
N SER A 92 7.19 -3.76 10.80
CA SER A 92 7.85 -4.64 11.75
C SER A 92 8.27 -5.97 11.14
N ASN A 93 9.29 -6.58 11.71
CA ASN A 93 9.72 -7.92 11.33
C ASN A 93 8.66 -8.98 11.62
N HIS A 94 7.87 -8.80 12.70
CA HIS A 94 6.77 -9.70 13.01
C HIS A 94 5.74 -9.73 11.86
N SER A 95 5.29 -8.57 11.41
CA SER A 95 4.34 -8.47 10.30
C SER A 95 4.92 -8.99 8.99
N LYS A 96 6.21 -8.75 8.74
CA LYS A 96 6.92 -9.33 7.59
C LYS A 96 6.89 -10.87 7.64
N ASP A 97 7.22 -11.46 8.78
CA ASP A 97 7.18 -12.91 8.97
C ASP A 97 5.78 -13.48 8.76
N VAL A 98 4.74 -12.78 9.24
CA VAL A 98 3.35 -13.18 9.05
C VAL A 98 2.99 -13.24 7.55
N PHE A 99 3.39 -12.23 6.78
CA PHE A 99 3.17 -12.21 5.33
C PHE A 99 3.91 -13.34 4.62
N GLU A 100 5.17 -13.56 4.96
CA GLU A 100 6.02 -14.56 4.30
C GLU A 100 5.62 -16.00 4.64
N LYS A 101 5.18 -16.23 5.88
CA LYS A 101 4.82 -17.57 6.37
C LYS A 101 3.37 -17.94 6.12
N THR A 102 2.50 -16.99 5.79
CA THR A 102 1.10 -17.31 5.49
C THR A 102 1.00 -18.04 4.16
N THR A 103 0.47 -19.25 4.22
CA THR A 103 0.28 -20.10 3.06
C THR A 103 -1.14 -20.63 3.04
N TYR A 104 -1.76 -20.60 1.88
CA TYR A 104 -3.10 -21.13 1.65
C TYR A 104 -3.10 -22.16 0.54
N HIS A 105 -4.07 -23.03 0.60
CA HIS A 105 -4.40 -23.96 -0.47
C HIS A 105 -5.57 -23.36 -1.25
N ALA A 106 -5.33 -22.92 -2.48
CA ALA A 106 -6.32 -22.28 -3.34
C ALA A 106 -6.70 -23.19 -4.49
N LYS A 107 -7.99 -23.22 -4.83
CA LYS A 107 -8.51 -23.96 -5.98
C LYS A 107 -9.14 -22.99 -6.97
N ASN A 108 -8.71 -23.05 -8.23
CA ASN A 108 -9.35 -22.29 -9.29
C ASN A 108 -10.63 -23.03 -9.72
N ASN A 109 -11.79 -22.41 -9.46
CA ASN A 109 -13.11 -22.98 -9.77
C ASN A 109 -13.39 -23.04 -11.28
N GLU A 110 -12.73 -22.26 -12.09
CA GLU A 110 -12.94 -22.23 -13.55
C GLU A 110 -12.15 -23.32 -14.26
N THR A 111 -10.91 -23.56 -13.86
CA THR A 111 -10.01 -24.53 -14.50
C THR A 111 -9.85 -25.83 -13.71
N GLY A 112 -10.29 -25.86 -12.45
CA GLY A 112 -10.10 -26.98 -11.54
C GLY A 112 -8.67 -27.16 -11.03
N GLU A 113 -7.77 -26.22 -11.34
CA GLU A 113 -6.39 -26.26 -10.85
C GLU A 113 -6.34 -25.95 -9.36
N GLU A 114 -5.61 -26.78 -8.62
CA GLU A 114 -5.26 -26.52 -7.24
C GLU A 114 -3.92 -25.82 -7.18
N ILE A 115 -3.91 -24.62 -6.56
CA ILE A 115 -2.66 -23.92 -6.25
C ILE A 115 -2.27 -24.31 -4.84
N LYS A 116 -1.24 -25.14 -4.74
CA LYS A 116 -0.61 -25.47 -3.45
C LYS A 116 0.34 -24.32 -3.09
N ASP A 117 0.43 -24.01 -1.81
CA ASP A 117 1.32 -22.96 -1.31
C ASP A 117 1.03 -21.58 -1.88
N PHE A 118 -0.26 -21.18 -1.90
CA PHE A 118 -0.65 -19.82 -2.24
C PHE A 118 -0.15 -18.87 -1.15
N LYS A 119 0.88 -18.10 -1.49
CA LYS A 119 1.56 -17.19 -0.57
C LYS A 119 2.06 -15.95 -1.27
N CYS A 120 2.39 -14.93 -0.48
CA CYS A 120 3.03 -13.72 -0.98
C CYS A 120 4.44 -14.03 -1.51
N THR A 121 4.67 -13.77 -2.78
CA THR A 121 5.99 -13.91 -3.42
C THR A 121 6.68 -12.57 -3.67
N THR A 122 5.98 -11.47 -3.41
CA THR A 122 6.51 -10.12 -3.57
C THR A 122 7.58 -9.83 -2.51
N PRO A 123 8.72 -9.21 -2.88
CA PRO A 123 9.73 -8.82 -1.90
C PRO A 123 9.18 -7.87 -0.83
N ILE A 124 9.45 -8.17 0.43
CA ILE A 124 8.98 -7.41 1.59
C ILE A 124 10.17 -6.85 2.37
N GLU A 125 10.12 -5.55 2.65
CA GLU A 125 11.10 -4.84 3.47
C GLU A 125 10.43 -4.40 4.78
N ALA A 126 11.06 -4.68 5.91
CA ALA A 126 10.61 -4.19 7.21
C ALA A 126 11.29 -2.84 7.50
N ILE A 127 10.52 -1.77 7.52
CA ILE A 127 11.00 -0.41 7.79
C ILE A 127 10.09 0.20 8.87
N GLY A 128 10.70 0.66 9.98
CA GLY A 128 9.96 1.31 11.06
C GLY A 128 9.33 2.63 10.64
N TYR A 129 8.37 3.12 11.42
CA TYR A 129 7.75 4.42 11.17
C TYR A 129 8.77 5.56 11.22
N PRO A 130 8.66 6.55 10.32
CA PRO A 130 9.47 7.75 10.43
C PRO A 130 9.06 8.54 11.67
N VAL A 131 10.03 9.04 12.39
CA VAL A 131 9.81 9.84 13.62
C VAL A 131 10.54 11.16 13.47
N LYS A 132 9.84 12.26 13.75
CA LYS A 132 10.50 13.57 13.87
C LYS A 132 11.33 13.56 15.15
N THR A 133 12.63 13.78 15.03
CA THR A 133 13.50 13.98 16.18
C THR A 133 13.60 15.47 16.47
N PHE A 134 13.36 15.85 17.71
CA PHE A 134 13.52 17.22 18.19
C PHE A 134 14.83 17.29 19.00
N GLU A 135 15.69 18.17 18.58
CA GLU A 135 16.89 18.53 19.37
C GLU A 135 16.60 19.73 20.27
#